data_169bae592d389cd84815fe55204ea070
#
_entry.id   169bae592d389cd84815fe55204ea070
#
_cell.length_a   1.000
_cell.length_b   1.000
_cell.length_c   1.000
_cell.angle_alpha   90.00
_cell.angle_beta   90.00
_cell.angle_gamma   90.00
#
_symmetry.space_group_name_H-M   'P 1'
#
loop_
_entity.id
_entity.type
_entity.pdbx_description
1 polymer ?
#
loop_
_entity_poly.entity_id
_entity_poly.type
_entity_poly.pdbx_seq_one_letter_code
_entity_poly.pdbx_strand_id
1 'polypeptide(L)'
;MPTELVASATSATDQLWERWPYLSHEQRLAQFRQLHTGEKANFFLELSAHDQCFLLLGLPEEQRHVWIRVLPPDDAADVIQEAGPNLRDELLGLLDDATRKEVIALLSYQEDDAGGLMNPRFARLRPDSTVDVAISYLRKQASGVAQMNYAYVLDHEQHLLGVVSLRQLFTADPEKLVRDVMETEDLVWVTPETDQQEVTRAVRDSRLLAVPVLEADRRMVGIVTVDDIVDVVEEKASRDIQNIGGMEALDTPYLHTSVIEMIRKRAGWLAILFVGEMFTATAMGFFEAEIAKAVVLALFLPLIISSGGNSGSQATSLIIQAMALGDVRLRDWFRVIRRELISGLALGIILGAIGMTRIFVWQKIFGTYGVQTPILALTIFLSLIGVVAFGTIAGSMLPFILRRCGLNPASASAPFVATLVDVTGLVIYFSIASVIMLRP
;
A
#
# COMPACT_ATOMS: atom_id res chain seq x y z
N MET A 1 39.76 -13.29 -22.15
CA MET A 1 39.93 -13.45 -20.71
C MET A 1 38.59 -13.12 -20.06
N PRO A 2 37.89 -14.07 -19.45
CA PRO A 2 36.66 -13.77 -18.73
C PRO A 2 37.02 -13.14 -17.40
N THR A 3 36.40 -12.00 -17.12
CA THR A 3 36.45 -11.29 -15.84
C THR A 3 35.77 -12.17 -14.81
N GLU A 4 36.52 -12.81 -13.95
CA GLU A 4 36.00 -13.42 -12.72
C GLU A 4 35.36 -12.30 -11.89
N LEU A 5 34.03 -12.31 -11.84
CA LEU A 5 33.27 -11.65 -10.79
C LEU A 5 33.75 -12.24 -9.46
N VAL A 6 34.46 -11.44 -8.70
CA VAL A 6 34.83 -11.73 -7.31
C VAL A 6 33.54 -12.07 -6.59
N ALA A 7 33.30 -13.34 -6.34
CA ALA A 7 32.28 -13.79 -5.41
C ALA A 7 32.71 -13.25 -4.03
N SER A 8 32.15 -12.11 -3.64
CA SER A 8 32.23 -11.65 -2.25
C SER A 8 31.66 -12.76 -1.40
N ALA A 9 32.43 -13.24 -0.46
CA ALA A 9 31.94 -14.18 0.56
C ALA A 9 30.72 -13.51 1.20
N THR A 10 29.53 -14.04 0.92
CA THR A 10 28.27 -13.61 1.50
C THR A 10 28.45 -13.66 3.03
N SER A 11 28.24 -12.55 3.71
CA SER A 11 28.39 -12.49 5.18
C SER A 11 27.40 -13.47 5.83
N ALA A 12 27.67 -13.89 7.06
CA ALA A 12 26.73 -14.76 7.78
C ALA A 12 25.36 -14.07 7.94
N THR A 13 25.36 -12.76 8.04
CA THR A 13 24.16 -11.89 8.04
C THR A 13 23.40 -11.93 6.72
N ASP A 14 24.06 -11.84 5.57
CA ASP A 14 23.39 -11.90 4.25
C ASP A 14 22.68 -13.25 4.05
N GLN A 15 23.36 -14.35 4.44
CA GLN A 15 22.75 -15.68 4.38
C GLN A 15 21.57 -15.83 5.34
N LEU A 16 21.61 -15.16 6.50
CA LEU A 16 20.52 -15.15 7.46
C LEU A 16 19.34 -14.33 6.92
N TRP A 17 19.57 -13.18 6.27
CA TRP A 17 18.55 -12.37 5.63
C TRP A 17 17.75 -13.15 4.59
N GLU A 18 18.42 -13.86 3.69
CA GLU A 18 17.76 -14.68 2.67
C GLU A 18 16.88 -15.78 3.28
N ARG A 19 17.26 -16.30 4.44
CA ARG A 19 16.54 -17.39 5.12
C ARG A 19 15.52 -16.92 6.14
N TRP A 20 15.63 -15.67 6.61
CA TRP A 20 14.82 -15.12 7.69
C TRP A 20 13.32 -15.30 7.52
N PRO A 21 12.72 -15.04 6.33
CA PRO A 21 11.29 -15.22 6.11
C PRO A 21 10.81 -16.66 6.23
N TYR A 22 11.70 -17.64 6.10
CA TYR A 22 11.35 -19.07 6.12
C TYR A 22 11.64 -19.75 7.45
N LEU A 23 12.27 -19.06 8.40
CA LEU A 23 12.61 -19.62 9.70
C LEU A 23 11.41 -19.54 10.66
N SER A 24 11.18 -20.61 11.44
CA SER A 24 10.23 -20.56 12.55
C SER A 24 10.72 -19.61 13.65
N HIS A 25 9.82 -19.17 14.52
CA HIS A 25 10.14 -18.31 15.66
C HIS A 25 11.31 -18.84 16.51
N GLU A 26 11.33 -20.13 16.83
CA GLU A 26 12.42 -20.76 17.58
C GLU A 26 13.75 -20.71 16.81
N GLN A 27 13.70 -20.96 15.51
CA GLN A 27 14.88 -20.92 14.65
C GLN A 27 15.43 -19.50 14.49
N ARG A 28 14.56 -18.48 14.33
CA ARG A 28 14.96 -17.07 14.30
C ARG A 28 15.72 -16.68 15.56
N LEU A 29 15.16 -16.99 16.73
CA LEU A 29 15.80 -16.69 18.00
C LEU A 29 17.14 -17.44 18.18
N ALA A 30 17.22 -18.71 17.77
CA ALA A 30 18.43 -19.50 17.83
C ALA A 30 19.54 -18.95 16.90
N GLN A 31 19.19 -18.60 15.64
CA GLN A 31 20.12 -18.03 14.68
C GLN A 31 20.61 -16.64 15.11
N PHE A 32 19.70 -15.79 15.58
CA PHE A 32 20.06 -14.49 16.13
C PHE A 32 21.07 -14.60 17.28
N ARG A 33 20.87 -15.56 18.19
CA ARG A 33 21.81 -15.80 19.31
C ARG A 33 23.20 -16.25 18.85
N GLN A 34 23.32 -16.85 17.68
CA GLN A 34 24.60 -17.34 17.13
C GLN A 34 25.41 -16.28 16.38
N LEU A 35 24.81 -15.16 15.97
CA LEU A 35 25.51 -14.06 15.30
C LEU A 35 26.60 -13.47 16.21
N HIS A 36 27.67 -12.94 15.62
CA HIS A 36 28.70 -12.18 16.32
C HIS A 36 28.13 -10.84 16.83
N THR A 37 28.62 -10.37 17.97
CA THR A 37 28.08 -9.20 18.69
C THR A 37 27.98 -7.95 17.80
N GLY A 38 28.96 -7.67 16.93
CA GLY A 38 28.95 -6.53 16.02
C GLY A 38 27.92 -6.67 14.88
N GLU A 39 27.67 -7.89 14.42
CA GLU A 39 26.70 -8.18 13.37
C GLU A 39 25.26 -8.20 13.90
N LYS A 40 25.08 -8.62 15.17
CA LYS A 40 23.78 -8.67 15.83
C LYS A 40 23.10 -7.31 15.88
N ALA A 41 23.84 -6.25 16.20
CA ALA A 41 23.27 -4.91 16.36
C ALA A 41 22.76 -4.40 15.01
N ASN A 42 23.58 -4.51 13.95
CA ASN A 42 23.16 -4.09 12.61
C ASN A 42 21.97 -4.91 12.12
N PHE A 43 22.03 -6.24 12.25
CA PHE A 43 20.93 -7.12 11.87
C PHE A 43 19.64 -6.79 12.62
N PHE A 44 19.70 -6.50 13.93
CA PHE A 44 18.55 -6.15 14.73
C PHE A 44 17.91 -4.81 14.32
N LEU A 45 18.74 -3.81 14.00
CA LEU A 45 18.27 -2.48 13.56
C LEU A 45 17.59 -2.50 12.18
N GLU A 46 17.96 -3.44 11.32
CA GLU A 46 17.38 -3.57 9.98
C GLU A 46 16.09 -4.42 9.96
N LEU A 47 15.72 -5.08 11.08
CA LEU A 47 14.49 -5.87 11.17
C LEU A 47 13.26 -4.99 11.30
N SER A 48 12.10 -5.49 10.82
CA SER A 48 10.80 -4.86 11.07
C SER A 48 10.49 -4.76 12.56
N ALA A 49 9.68 -3.78 12.97
CA ALA A 49 9.24 -3.61 14.36
C ALA A 49 8.62 -4.90 14.93
N HIS A 50 7.88 -5.66 14.12
CA HIS A 50 7.33 -6.97 14.47
C HIS A 50 8.42 -7.99 14.84
N ASP A 51 9.45 -8.14 14.01
CA ASP A 51 10.55 -9.08 14.27
C ASP A 51 11.44 -8.62 15.43
N GLN A 52 11.66 -7.31 15.56
CA GLN A 52 12.38 -6.70 16.69
C GLN A 52 11.64 -6.97 18.00
N CYS A 53 10.33 -6.74 18.05
CA CYS A 53 9.48 -7.01 19.20
C CYS A 53 9.51 -8.50 19.56
N PHE A 54 9.35 -9.38 18.58
CA PHE A 54 9.42 -10.82 18.77
C PHE A 54 10.77 -11.26 19.36
N LEU A 55 11.89 -10.79 18.79
CA LEU A 55 13.22 -11.11 19.32
C LEU A 55 13.41 -10.58 20.74
N LEU A 56 13.02 -9.33 20.98
CA LEU A 56 13.13 -8.67 22.28
C LEU A 56 12.41 -9.46 23.38
N LEU A 57 11.17 -9.88 23.11
CA LEU A 57 10.38 -10.65 24.06
C LEU A 57 10.88 -12.10 24.24
N GLY A 58 11.50 -12.67 23.20
CA GLY A 58 12.12 -14.02 23.25
C GLY A 58 13.49 -14.06 23.95
N LEU A 59 14.11 -12.90 24.21
CA LEU A 59 15.36 -12.82 24.93
C LEU A 59 15.13 -12.86 26.46
N PRO A 60 16.15 -13.31 27.25
CA PRO A 60 16.11 -13.21 28.68
C PRO A 60 15.89 -11.76 29.16
N GLU A 61 15.11 -11.58 30.20
CA GLU A 61 14.72 -10.27 30.73
C GLU A 61 15.94 -9.35 31.02
N GLU A 62 17.03 -9.93 31.49
CA GLU A 62 18.29 -9.25 31.71
C GLU A 62 18.96 -8.68 30.46
N GLN A 63 18.63 -9.19 29.28
CA GLN A 63 19.17 -8.73 27.99
C GLN A 63 18.27 -7.74 27.27
N ARG A 64 16.98 -7.70 27.56
CA ARG A 64 16.01 -6.85 26.89
C ARG A 64 16.40 -5.37 26.92
N HIS A 65 16.89 -4.89 28.07
CA HIS A 65 17.30 -3.50 28.21
C HIS A 65 18.47 -3.08 27.30
N VAL A 66 19.33 -4.03 26.92
CA VAL A 66 20.44 -3.75 26.00
C VAL A 66 19.90 -3.51 24.59
N TRP A 67 18.99 -4.36 24.14
CA TRP A 67 18.48 -4.34 22.77
C TRP A 67 17.51 -3.19 22.52
N ILE A 68 16.60 -2.91 23.45
CA ILE A 68 15.66 -1.80 23.30
C ILE A 68 16.36 -0.43 23.31
N ARG A 69 17.52 -0.31 23.98
CA ARG A 69 18.33 0.93 24.01
C ARG A 69 19.23 1.13 22.80
N VAL A 70 19.40 0.11 21.95
CA VAL A 70 20.10 0.24 20.66
C VAL A 70 19.20 0.90 19.65
N LEU A 71 17.87 0.76 19.78
CA LEU A 71 16.89 1.34 18.88
C LEU A 71 16.88 2.87 18.97
N PRO A 72 16.77 3.58 17.84
CA PRO A 72 16.33 4.96 17.79
C PRO A 72 14.97 5.15 18.49
N PRO A 73 14.60 6.37 18.92
CA PRO A 73 13.35 6.59 19.65
C PRO A 73 12.08 6.22 18.87
N ASP A 74 12.06 6.48 17.56
CA ASP A 74 10.99 6.11 16.62
C ASP A 74 10.84 4.58 16.54
N ASP A 75 11.89 3.84 16.19
CA ASP A 75 11.88 2.37 16.17
C ASP A 75 11.49 1.78 17.54
N ALA A 76 11.95 2.38 18.64
CA ALA A 76 11.57 1.93 19.98
C ALA A 76 10.09 2.18 20.27
N ALA A 77 9.49 3.25 19.73
CA ALA A 77 8.07 3.51 19.85
C ALA A 77 7.26 2.45 19.06
N ASP A 78 7.68 2.11 17.83
CA ASP A 78 7.03 1.10 17.01
C ASP A 78 7.07 -0.29 17.64
N VAL A 79 8.24 -0.69 18.18
CA VAL A 79 8.37 -1.96 18.91
C VAL A 79 7.48 -2.02 20.17
N ILE A 80 7.30 -0.89 20.86
CA ILE A 80 6.44 -0.81 22.05
C ILE A 80 4.96 -0.82 21.65
N GLN A 81 4.59 -0.25 20.51
CA GLN A 81 3.24 -0.34 19.98
C GLN A 81 2.91 -1.78 19.57
N GLU A 82 3.82 -2.44 18.86
CA GLU A 82 3.70 -3.85 18.43
C GLU A 82 3.56 -4.82 19.61
N ALA A 83 4.28 -4.59 20.72
CA ALA A 83 4.18 -5.39 21.94
C ALA A 83 2.81 -5.31 22.63
N GLY A 84 2.01 -4.28 22.28
CA GLY A 84 0.69 -4.07 22.78
C GLY A 84 0.62 -3.43 24.18
N PRO A 85 -0.59 -3.03 24.61
CA PRO A 85 -0.80 -2.21 25.80
C PRO A 85 -0.35 -2.89 27.12
N ASN A 86 -0.35 -4.21 27.17
CA ASN A 86 -0.02 -4.95 28.40
C ASN A 86 1.48 -4.92 28.75
N LEU A 87 2.36 -4.79 27.74
CA LEU A 87 3.81 -4.79 27.90
C LEU A 87 4.42 -3.40 27.79
N ARG A 88 3.61 -2.39 27.43
CA ARG A 88 4.06 -1.01 27.20
C ARG A 88 4.83 -0.42 28.38
N ASP A 89 4.28 -0.50 29.58
CA ASP A 89 4.91 0.07 30.78
C ASP A 89 6.20 -0.66 31.17
N GLU A 90 6.25 -1.97 30.98
CA GLU A 90 7.45 -2.78 31.19
C GLU A 90 8.57 -2.35 30.23
N LEU A 91 8.29 -2.28 28.92
CA LEU A 91 9.27 -1.92 27.91
C LEU A 91 9.75 -0.47 28.07
N LEU A 92 8.84 0.48 28.35
CA LEU A 92 9.21 1.86 28.68
C LEU A 92 10.14 1.92 29.91
N GLY A 93 9.94 1.04 30.87
CA GLY A 93 10.80 0.93 32.06
C GLY A 93 12.24 0.51 31.75
N LEU A 94 12.50 -0.16 30.64
CA LEU A 94 13.83 -0.59 30.22
C LEU A 94 14.66 0.52 29.55
N LEU A 95 14.01 1.58 29.04
CA LEU A 95 14.66 2.72 28.40
C LEU A 95 15.35 3.62 29.44
N ASP A 96 16.37 4.37 29.03
CA ASP A 96 16.91 5.47 29.82
C ASP A 96 15.90 6.66 29.89
N ASP A 97 16.08 7.55 30.87
CA ASP A 97 15.12 8.61 31.15
C ASP A 97 14.95 9.62 30.01
N ALA A 98 15.98 9.84 29.19
CA ALA A 98 15.91 10.75 28.04
C ALA A 98 15.11 10.11 26.90
N THR A 99 15.52 8.92 26.47
CA THR A 99 14.84 8.15 25.41
C THR A 99 13.39 7.82 25.78
N ARG A 100 13.13 7.50 27.05
CA ARG A 100 11.76 7.25 27.54
C ARG A 100 10.83 8.44 27.32
N LYS A 101 11.32 9.67 27.59
CA LYS A 101 10.54 10.89 27.38
C LYS A 101 10.25 11.12 25.88
N GLU A 102 11.25 10.90 25.03
CA GLU A 102 11.10 10.99 23.58
C GLU A 102 10.07 9.98 23.07
N VAL A 103 10.18 8.71 23.45
CA VAL A 103 9.25 7.65 23.08
C VAL A 103 7.83 7.90 23.59
N ILE A 104 7.64 8.36 24.83
CA ILE A 104 6.32 8.71 25.35
C ILE A 104 5.71 9.86 24.54
N ALA A 105 6.49 10.83 24.09
CA ALA A 105 6.02 11.91 23.25
C ALA A 105 5.58 11.37 21.86
N LEU A 106 6.36 10.48 21.25
CA LEU A 106 6.02 9.83 19.96
C LEU A 106 4.73 9.00 20.07
N LEU A 107 4.60 8.21 21.12
CA LEU A 107 3.41 7.37 21.37
C LEU A 107 2.12 8.17 21.66
N SER A 108 2.18 9.50 21.76
CA SER A 108 1.00 10.36 21.87
C SER A 108 0.39 10.72 20.51
N TYR A 109 1.12 10.55 19.42
CA TYR A 109 0.65 10.76 18.05
C TYR A 109 0.04 9.47 17.47
N GLN A 110 -0.71 9.61 16.38
CA GLN A 110 -1.19 8.44 15.64
C GLN A 110 -0.04 7.86 14.82
N GLU A 111 0.00 6.53 14.70
CA GLU A 111 1.05 5.80 13.98
C GLU A 111 1.16 6.22 12.50
N ASP A 112 0.01 6.45 11.86
CA ASP A 112 -0.09 6.85 10.45
C ASP A 112 0.13 8.36 10.20
N ASP A 113 0.46 9.16 11.22
CA ASP A 113 0.73 10.59 11.11
C ASP A 113 2.24 10.89 11.16
N ALA A 114 2.65 12.06 10.63
CA ALA A 114 4.04 12.50 10.67
C ALA A 114 4.65 12.48 12.08
N GLY A 115 3.84 12.71 13.12
CA GLY A 115 4.26 12.67 14.52
C GLY A 115 4.59 11.26 15.00
N GLY A 116 3.93 10.21 14.46
CA GLY A 116 4.24 8.82 14.71
C GLY A 116 5.52 8.35 13.99
N LEU A 117 5.71 8.83 12.76
CA LEU A 117 6.84 8.45 11.90
C LEU A 117 8.14 9.25 12.19
N MET A 118 8.06 10.34 12.97
CA MET A 118 9.20 11.25 13.11
C MET A 118 10.25 10.77 14.09
N ASN A 119 11.52 11.02 13.75
CA ASN A 119 12.64 10.91 14.68
C ASN A 119 12.91 12.26 15.35
N PRO A 120 12.89 12.37 16.69
CA PRO A 120 13.17 13.62 17.42
C PRO A 120 14.66 13.96 17.47
N ARG A 121 15.54 13.05 17.04
CA ARG A 121 16.99 13.21 17.06
C ARG A 121 17.54 13.65 15.70
N PHE A 122 17.59 14.94 15.46
CA PHE A 122 18.06 15.55 14.23
C PHE A 122 19.24 16.51 14.47
N ALA A 123 20.03 16.76 13.43
CA ALA A 123 21.18 17.64 13.48
C ALA A 123 20.76 19.11 13.63
N ARG A 124 21.19 19.79 14.70
CA ARG A 124 20.82 21.16 15.05
C ARG A 124 22.01 22.09 14.99
N LEU A 125 21.81 23.29 14.49
CA LEU A 125 22.82 24.36 14.47
C LEU A 125 22.23 25.69 14.99
N ARG A 126 23.14 26.60 15.40
CA ARG A 126 22.79 27.96 15.76
C ARG A 126 23.15 28.92 14.63
N PRO A 127 22.30 29.93 14.34
CA PRO A 127 22.53 30.86 13.24
C PRO A 127 23.80 31.68 13.39
N ASP A 128 24.20 31.97 14.62
CA ASP A 128 25.36 32.81 14.96
C ASP A 128 26.70 32.06 15.05
N SER A 129 26.71 30.76 14.80
CA SER A 129 27.93 29.95 14.74
C SER A 129 28.65 30.14 13.41
N THR A 130 29.98 30.13 13.41
CA THR A 130 30.74 30.05 12.15
C THR A 130 30.64 28.66 11.55
N VAL A 131 30.86 28.53 10.24
CA VAL A 131 30.80 27.24 9.52
C VAL A 131 31.79 26.22 10.11
N ASP A 132 33.00 26.63 10.48
CA ASP A 132 33.99 25.73 11.10
C ASP A 132 33.53 25.20 12.44
N VAL A 133 32.99 26.07 13.29
CA VAL A 133 32.40 25.66 14.58
C VAL A 133 31.18 24.72 14.36
N ALA A 134 30.33 25.00 13.40
CA ALA A 134 29.18 24.19 13.06
C ALA A 134 29.59 22.78 12.62
N ILE A 135 30.59 22.66 11.74
CA ILE A 135 31.11 21.34 11.29
C ILE A 135 31.70 20.57 12.48
N SER A 136 32.46 21.25 13.34
CA SER A 136 33.05 20.63 14.55
C SER A 136 31.97 20.14 15.52
N TYR A 137 30.86 20.87 15.64
CA TYR A 137 29.73 20.54 16.46
C TYR A 137 28.94 19.35 15.86
N LEU A 138 28.69 19.34 14.56
CA LEU A 138 28.04 18.24 13.87
C LEU A 138 28.79 16.92 13.99
N ARG A 139 30.13 16.96 13.95
CA ARG A 139 30.95 15.73 14.19
C ARG A 139 30.70 15.11 15.56
N LYS A 140 30.37 15.91 16.57
CA LYS A 140 30.04 15.40 17.92
C LYS A 140 28.63 14.85 18.01
N GLN A 141 27.71 15.37 17.18
CA GLN A 141 26.31 14.87 17.12
C GLN A 141 26.15 13.62 16.25
N ALA A 142 27.08 13.35 15.35
CA ALA A 142 26.94 12.39 14.26
C ALA A 142 26.48 10.98 14.65
N SER A 143 26.86 10.53 15.87
CA SER A 143 26.45 9.21 16.38
C SER A 143 25.09 9.19 17.08
N GLY A 144 24.45 10.35 17.26
CA GLY A 144 23.22 10.47 18.03
C GLY A 144 22.03 11.06 17.27
N VAL A 145 22.15 11.22 15.95
CA VAL A 145 21.10 11.79 15.10
C VAL A 145 20.73 10.83 13.97
N ALA A 146 19.46 10.83 13.57
CA ALA A 146 18.91 9.94 12.55
C ALA A 146 19.60 10.12 11.19
N GLN A 147 19.90 11.35 10.80
CA GLN A 147 20.60 11.61 9.54
C GLN A 147 21.44 12.89 9.60
N MET A 148 22.46 12.99 8.73
CA MET A 148 23.42 14.11 8.71
C MET A 148 23.43 14.90 7.41
N ASN A 149 22.61 14.54 6.41
CA ASN A 149 22.61 15.23 5.11
C ASN A 149 22.21 16.70 5.22
N TYR A 150 21.33 16.99 6.18
CA TYR A 150 20.86 18.33 6.51
C TYR A 150 21.04 18.63 8.00
N ALA A 151 21.33 19.88 8.32
CA ALA A 151 21.26 20.41 9.67
C ALA A 151 20.24 21.54 9.71
N TYR A 152 19.44 21.56 10.77
CA TYR A 152 18.34 22.49 10.96
C TYR A 152 18.81 23.64 11.86
N VAL A 153 18.69 24.86 11.34
CA VAL A 153 19.14 26.06 12.06
C VAL A 153 17.98 26.59 12.88
N LEU A 154 18.16 26.57 14.20
CA LEU A 154 17.11 26.87 15.15
C LEU A 154 17.48 28.08 16.01
N ASP A 155 16.47 28.88 16.41
CA ASP A 155 16.61 29.92 17.43
C ASP A 155 16.66 29.32 18.87
N HIS A 156 16.61 30.17 19.88
CA HIS A 156 16.67 29.76 21.28
C HIS A 156 15.37 29.03 21.73
N GLU A 157 14.26 29.27 21.07
CA GLU A 157 12.94 28.70 21.36
C GLU A 157 12.65 27.48 20.50
N GLN A 158 13.64 27.00 19.72
CA GLN A 158 13.59 25.84 18.81
C GLN A 158 12.74 26.07 17.54
N HIS A 159 12.46 27.32 17.16
CA HIS A 159 11.81 27.61 15.88
C HIS A 159 12.79 27.42 14.73
N LEU A 160 12.30 26.86 13.64
CA LEU A 160 13.09 26.65 12.42
C LEU A 160 13.32 27.97 11.69
N LEU A 161 14.58 28.39 11.59
CA LEU A 161 15.02 29.58 10.86
C LEU A 161 15.46 29.26 9.45
N GLY A 162 16.04 28.07 9.22
CA GLY A 162 16.54 27.64 7.93
C GLY A 162 17.13 26.23 7.98
N VAL A 163 17.50 25.73 6.81
CA VAL A 163 18.12 24.41 6.63
C VAL A 163 19.44 24.60 5.90
N VAL A 164 20.46 23.86 6.28
CA VAL A 164 21.76 23.86 5.60
C VAL A 164 22.19 22.42 5.32
N SER A 165 22.56 22.12 4.09
CA SER A 165 23.09 20.81 3.74
C SER A 165 24.56 20.69 4.15
N LEU A 166 24.99 19.45 4.42
CA LEU A 166 26.41 19.20 4.73
C LEU A 166 27.33 19.64 3.58
N ARG A 167 26.86 19.52 2.31
CA ARG A 167 27.59 20.02 1.15
C ARG A 167 27.80 21.53 1.22
N GLN A 168 26.79 22.33 1.55
CA GLN A 168 26.88 23.77 1.67
C GLN A 168 27.89 24.17 2.76
N LEU A 169 27.85 23.49 3.91
CA LEU A 169 28.82 23.74 4.99
C LEU A 169 30.25 23.44 4.55
N PHE A 170 30.50 22.32 3.85
CA PHE A 170 31.86 21.97 3.40
C PHE A 170 32.39 22.84 2.26
N THR A 171 31.51 23.51 1.49
CA THR A 171 31.92 24.39 0.38
C THR A 171 31.94 25.86 0.76
N ALA A 172 31.39 26.24 1.91
CA ALA A 172 31.36 27.60 2.40
C ALA A 172 32.68 27.98 3.05
N ASP A 173 32.90 29.30 3.12
CA ASP A 173 34.05 29.88 3.85
C ASP A 173 33.89 29.54 5.36
N PRO A 174 34.95 29.02 6.02
CA PRO A 174 34.90 28.63 7.42
C PRO A 174 34.53 29.78 8.38
N GLU A 175 34.84 31.00 8.05
CA GLU A 175 34.58 32.20 8.86
C GLU A 175 33.15 32.75 8.69
N LYS A 176 32.40 32.33 7.65
CA LYS A 176 31.01 32.74 7.46
C LYS A 176 30.13 32.23 8.59
N LEU A 177 29.08 32.99 8.90
CA LEU A 177 28.06 32.53 9.84
C LEU A 177 27.08 31.54 9.16
N VAL A 178 26.54 30.60 9.91
CA VAL A 178 25.57 29.62 9.42
C VAL A 178 24.35 30.30 8.81
N ARG A 179 23.88 31.44 9.39
CA ARG A 179 22.77 32.22 8.85
C ARG A 179 23.01 32.79 7.46
N ASP A 180 24.28 32.98 7.05
CA ASP A 180 24.62 33.51 5.74
C ASP A 180 24.75 32.41 4.67
N VAL A 181 24.68 31.15 5.08
CA VAL A 181 24.84 29.96 4.22
C VAL A 181 23.56 29.12 4.16
N MET A 182 22.69 29.23 5.18
CA MET A 182 21.44 28.45 5.26
C MET A 182 20.42 28.91 4.21
N GLU A 183 19.57 27.98 3.79
CA GLU A 183 18.38 28.24 2.98
C GLU A 183 17.22 28.62 3.89
N THR A 184 16.50 29.69 3.55
CA THR A 184 15.36 30.21 4.33
C THR A 184 14.08 30.30 3.51
N GLU A 185 14.19 30.25 2.17
CA GLU A 185 13.05 30.33 1.25
C GLU A 185 12.60 28.92 0.82
N ASP A 186 11.34 28.76 0.52
CA ASP A 186 10.71 27.52 0.01
C ASP A 186 10.98 26.27 0.88
N LEU A 187 11.09 26.45 2.19
CA LEU A 187 11.26 25.32 3.12
C LEU A 187 10.02 24.43 3.11
N VAL A 188 10.23 23.17 2.75
CA VAL A 188 9.19 22.13 2.85
C VAL A 188 9.17 21.58 4.27
N TRP A 189 8.01 21.54 4.89
CA TRP A 189 7.79 21.02 6.24
C TRP A 189 6.37 20.46 6.39
N VAL A 190 6.12 19.67 7.41
CA VAL A 190 4.83 19.07 7.75
C VAL A 190 4.50 19.32 9.22
N THR A 191 3.23 19.17 9.60
CA THR A 191 2.82 19.17 11.01
C THR A 191 2.76 17.76 11.57
N PRO A 192 2.81 17.57 12.90
CA PRO A 192 2.69 16.23 13.49
C PRO A 192 1.44 15.47 13.09
N GLU A 193 0.32 16.18 12.81
CA GLU A 193 -0.97 15.61 12.41
C GLU A 193 -1.09 15.38 10.89
N THR A 194 -0.02 15.60 10.13
CA THR A 194 -0.04 15.36 8.68
C THR A 194 -0.03 13.87 8.39
N ASP A 195 -1.04 13.41 7.64
CA ASP A 195 -1.17 12.02 7.20
C ASP A 195 0.06 11.53 6.41
N GLN A 196 0.50 10.30 6.66
CA GLN A 196 1.68 9.68 6.03
C GLN A 196 1.71 9.76 4.50
N GLN A 197 0.54 9.79 3.83
CA GLN A 197 0.47 9.93 2.37
C GLN A 197 0.82 11.35 1.91
N GLU A 198 0.50 12.36 2.72
CA GLU A 198 0.88 13.75 2.45
C GLU A 198 2.36 13.94 2.73
N VAL A 199 2.90 13.34 3.79
CA VAL A 199 4.34 13.29 4.07
C VAL A 199 5.10 12.63 2.91
N THR A 200 4.63 11.46 2.46
CA THR A 200 5.18 10.76 1.29
C THR A 200 5.22 11.65 0.04
N ARG A 201 4.15 12.42 -0.22
CA ARG A 201 4.11 13.36 -1.33
C ARG A 201 5.10 14.51 -1.14
N ALA A 202 5.19 15.06 0.07
CA ALA A 202 6.12 16.14 0.38
C ALA A 202 7.58 15.72 0.14
N VAL A 203 7.98 14.53 0.60
CA VAL A 203 9.32 13.95 0.37
C VAL A 203 9.57 13.74 -1.13
N ARG A 204 8.63 13.08 -1.84
CA ARG A 204 8.76 12.78 -3.27
C ARG A 204 8.87 14.05 -4.13
N ASP A 205 8.01 15.04 -3.88
CA ASP A 205 7.90 16.22 -4.71
C ASP A 205 9.07 17.20 -4.46
N SER A 206 9.57 17.27 -3.21
CA SER A 206 10.74 18.07 -2.83
C SER A 206 12.07 17.38 -3.14
N ARG A 207 12.10 16.05 -3.28
CA ARG A 207 13.31 15.22 -3.41
C ARG A 207 14.28 15.38 -2.23
N LEU A 208 13.76 15.71 -1.07
CA LEU A 208 14.53 15.77 0.17
C LEU A 208 14.72 14.39 0.76
N LEU A 209 15.83 14.19 1.47
CA LEU A 209 16.11 12.94 2.20
C LEU A 209 15.47 12.92 3.59
N ALA A 210 15.02 14.08 4.07
CA ALA A 210 14.26 14.21 5.30
C ALA A 210 13.43 15.51 5.26
N VAL A 211 12.24 15.49 5.86
CA VAL A 211 11.34 16.62 5.97
C VAL A 211 11.16 16.96 7.46
N PRO A 212 11.35 18.23 7.86
CA PRO A 212 11.14 18.66 9.25
C PRO A 212 9.67 18.66 9.62
N VAL A 213 9.39 18.24 10.85
CA VAL A 213 8.08 18.27 11.48
C VAL A 213 8.03 19.47 12.44
N LEU A 214 7.07 20.36 12.20
CA LEU A 214 6.91 21.60 12.97
C LEU A 214 5.54 21.65 13.63
N GLU A 215 5.49 22.07 14.89
CA GLU A 215 4.26 22.44 15.56
C GLU A 215 3.64 23.73 14.97
N ALA A 216 2.42 24.06 15.38
CA ALA A 216 1.69 25.23 14.88
C ALA A 216 2.42 26.56 15.09
N ASP A 217 3.24 26.67 16.13
CA ASP A 217 4.09 27.82 16.44
C ASP A 217 5.43 27.80 15.68
N ARG A 218 5.66 26.86 14.76
CA ARG A 218 6.89 26.59 14.01
C ARG A 218 8.06 26.05 14.84
N ARG A 219 7.80 25.54 16.03
CA ARG A 219 8.80 24.83 16.81
C ARG A 219 9.05 23.45 16.18
N MET A 220 10.31 23.14 15.95
CA MET A 220 10.71 21.87 15.35
C MET A 220 10.71 20.75 16.40
N VAL A 221 9.98 19.68 16.12
CA VAL A 221 9.81 18.53 17.02
C VAL A 221 10.49 17.26 16.52
N GLY A 222 10.70 17.13 15.21
CA GLY A 222 11.33 15.94 14.62
C GLY A 222 11.63 16.10 13.15
N ILE A 223 12.07 15.03 12.54
CA ILE A 223 12.21 14.85 11.09
C ILE A 223 11.59 13.51 10.70
N VAL A 224 10.98 13.42 9.52
CA VAL A 224 10.64 12.17 8.86
C VAL A 224 11.66 11.93 7.76
N THR A 225 12.28 10.79 7.75
CA THR A 225 13.36 10.44 6.81
C THR A 225 12.83 9.65 5.61
N VAL A 226 13.61 9.55 4.53
CA VAL A 226 13.17 8.87 3.30
C VAL A 226 13.05 7.36 3.47
N ASP A 227 13.84 6.76 4.36
CA ASP A 227 13.78 5.35 4.73
C ASP A 227 12.43 5.00 5.36
N ASP A 228 11.96 5.76 6.36
CA ASP A 228 10.62 5.58 6.96
C ASP A 228 9.51 5.68 5.89
N ILE A 229 9.67 6.60 4.93
CA ILE A 229 8.72 6.75 3.83
C ILE A 229 8.74 5.55 2.87
N VAL A 230 9.88 4.92 2.64
CA VAL A 230 9.94 3.70 1.82
C VAL A 230 9.15 2.58 2.48
N ASP A 231 9.31 2.38 3.78
CA ASP A 231 8.59 1.35 4.54
C ASP A 231 7.06 1.58 4.50
N VAL A 232 6.63 2.83 4.72
CA VAL A 232 5.21 3.24 4.58
C VAL A 232 4.66 2.93 3.19
N VAL A 233 5.44 3.20 2.13
CA VAL A 233 5.01 2.94 0.74
C VAL A 233 4.90 1.45 0.47
N GLU A 234 5.86 0.64 0.93
CA GLU A 234 5.85 -0.82 0.77
C GLU A 234 4.69 -1.47 1.53
N GLU A 235 4.46 -1.08 2.77
CA GLU A 235 3.36 -1.58 3.57
C GLU A 235 2.01 -1.24 2.93
N LYS A 236 1.84 0.01 2.52
CA LYS A 236 0.62 0.44 1.82
C LYS A 236 0.40 -0.30 0.51
N ALA A 237 1.46 -0.47 -0.29
CA ALA A 237 1.36 -1.22 -1.55
C ALA A 237 0.92 -2.67 -1.29
N SER A 238 1.46 -3.30 -0.25
CA SER A 238 1.08 -4.65 0.17
C SER A 238 -0.38 -4.71 0.62
N ARG A 239 -0.82 -3.79 1.48
CA ARG A 239 -2.22 -3.67 1.92
C ARG A 239 -3.18 -3.46 0.73
N ASP A 240 -2.84 -2.57 -0.20
CA ASP A 240 -3.67 -2.27 -1.37
C ASP A 240 -3.79 -3.49 -2.30
N ILE A 241 -2.71 -4.24 -2.54
CA ILE A 241 -2.74 -5.49 -3.32
C ILE A 241 -3.68 -6.52 -2.68
N GLN A 242 -3.64 -6.69 -1.36
CA GLN A 242 -4.49 -7.64 -0.64
C GLN A 242 -5.96 -7.20 -0.67
N ASN A 243 -6.23 -5.91 -0.51
CA ASN A 243 -7.58 -5.34 -0.61
C ASN A 243 -8.16 -5.50 -2.02
N ILE A 244 -7.37 -5.28 -3.08
CA ILE A 244 -7.78 -5.54 -4.48
C ILE A 244 -8.13 -7.02 -4.67
N GLY A 245 -7.44 -7.93 -3.96
CA GLY A 245 -7.75 -9.36 -3.91
C GLY A 245 -9.04 -9.70 -3.16
N GLY A 246 -9.68 -8.74 -2.49
CA GLY A 246 -10.90 -8.97 -1.71
C GLY A 246 -10.64 -9.69 -0.40
N MET A 247 -9.64 -9.27 0.35
CA MET A 247 -9.34 -9.75 1.70
C MET A 247 -8.84 -8.61 2.58
N GLU A 248 -8.93 -8.78 3.89
CA GLU A 248 -8.27 -7.89 4.83
C GLU A 248 -6.76 -8.10 4.79
N ALA A 249 -5.99 -7.02 4.99
CA ALA A 249 -4.54 -7.10 5.02
C ALA A 249 -4.04 -8.02 6.14
N LEU A 250 -2.97 -8.76 5.83
CA LEU A 250 -2.27 -9.59 6.81
C LEU A 250 -1.29 -8.70 7.57
N ASP A 251 -1.26 -8.84 8.89
CA ASP A 251 -0.35 -8.08 9.76
C ASP A 251 1.04 -8.75 9.84
N THR A 252 1.16 -9.98 9.35
CA THR A 252 2.40 -10.77 9.33
C THR A 252 2.65 -11.37 7.96
N PRO A 253 3.91 -11.71 7.61
CA PRO A 253 4.23 -12.41 6.37
C PRO A 253 3.43 -13.69 6.20
N TYR A 254 3.02 -14.01 4.97
CA TYR A 254 2.10 -15.12 4.63
C TYR A 254 2.46 -16.46 5.31
N LEU A 255 3.74 -16.83 5.35
CA LEU A 255 4.19 -18.10 5.93
C LEU A 255 4.14 -18.12 7.47
N HIS A 256 4.04 -16.96 8.11
CA HIS A 256 3.99 -16.82 9.57
C HIS A 256 2.57 -16.59 10.09
N THR A 257 1.67 -16.15 9.21
CA THR A 257 0.25 -15.98 9.55
C THR A 257 -0.38 -17.34 9.89
N SER A 258 -1.03 -17.45 11.04
CA SER A 258 -1.72 -18.67 11.44
C SER A 258 -2.88 -18.97 10.48
N VAL A 259 -3.17 -20.27 10.27
CA VAL A 259 -4.27 -20.69 9.38
C VAL A 259 -5.62 -20.13 9.86
N ILE A 260 -5.83 -20.02 11.16
CA ILE A 260 -7.08 -19.50 11.74
C ILE A 260 -7.21 -18.02 11.43
N GLU A 261 -6.14 -17.24 11.59
CA GLU A 261 -6.12 -15.84 11.26
C GLU A 261 -6.33 -15.59 9.77
N MET A 262 -5.66 -16.35 8.90
CA MET A 262 -5.86 -16.30 7.45
C MET A 262 -7.33 -16.58 7.06
N ILE A 263 -7.96 -17.58 7.70
CA ILE A 263 -9.39 -17.84 7.49
C ILE A 263 -10.22 -16.65 7.92
N ARG A 264 -9.96 -16.06 9.09
CA ARG A 264 -10.70 -14.92 9.64
C ARG A 264 -10.60 -13.69 8.73
N LYS A 265 -9.38 -13.34 8.26
CA LYS A 265 -9.11 -12.20 7.36
C LYS A 265 -9.79 -12.36 5.98
N ARG A 266 -10.07 -13.57 5.54
CA ARG A 266 -10.72 -13.86 4.26
C ARG A 266 -12.23 -14.12 4.39
N ALA A 267 -12.68 -14.74 5.47
CA ALA A 267 -14.05 -15.24 5.62
C ALA A 267 -15.08 -14.11 5.60
N GLY A 268 -14.82 -12.99 6.24
CA GLY A 268 -15.73 -11.84 6.28
C GLY A 268 -16.08 -11.34 4.88
N TRP A 269 -15.05 -11.11 4.08
CA TRP A 269 -15.23 -10.61 2.71
C TRP A 269 -15.88 -11.66 1.80
N LEU A 270 -15.45 -12.92 1.88
CA LEU A 270 -16.05 -14.01 1.11
C LEU A 270 -17.53 -14.22 1.45
N ALA A 271 -17.93 -14.05 2.71
CA ALA A 271 -19.32 -14.12 3.12
C ALA A 271 -20.19 -13.01 2.50
N ILE A 272 -19.66 -11.77 2.46
CA ILE A 272 -20.35 -10.64 1.80
C ILE A 272 -20.52 -10.90 0.30
N LEU A 273 -19.46 -11.38 -0.37
CA LEU A 273 -19.51 -11.72 -1.80
C LEU A 273 -20.52 -12.87 -2.05
N PHE A 274 -20.53 -13.90 -1.20
CA PHE A 274 -21.46 -15.01 -1.31
C PHE A 274 -22.92 -14.57 -1.16
N VAL A 275 -23.22 -13.67 -0.22
CA VAL A 275 -24.56 -13.07 -0.10
C VAL A 275 -24.92 -12.28 -1.36
N GLY A 276 -23.96 -11.52 -1.92
CA GLY A 276 -24.12 -10.85 -3.23
C GLY A 276 -24.47 -11.83 -4.35
N GLU A 277 -23.77 -12.97 -4.40
CA GLU A 277 -24.00 -14.01 -5.41
C GLU A 277 -25.39 -14.67 -5.30
N MET A 278 -25.99 -14.71 -4.11
CA MET A 278 -27.37 -15.20 -3.95
C MET A 278 -28.40 -14.36 -4.75
N PHE A 279 -28.11 -13.08 -5.03
CA PHE A 279 -28.96 -12.27 -5.91
C PHE A 279 -28.93 -12.75 -7.37
N THR A 280 -27.84 -13.37 -7.81
CA THR A 280 -27.75 -13.99 -9.16
C THR A 280 -28.75 -15.12 -9.28
N ALA A 281 -28.87 -15.99 -8.25
CA ALA A 281 -29.87 -17.06 -8.23
C ALA A 281 -31.30 -16.49 -8.28
N THR A 282 -31.56 -15.38 -7.55
CA THR A 282 -32.85 -14.70 -7.56
C THR A 282 -33.17 -14.11 -8.95
N ALA A 283 -32.20 -13.48 -9.58
CA ALA A 283 -32.34 -12.95 -10.94
C ALA A 283 -32.57 -14.07 -11.97
N MET A 284 -31.89 -15.22 -11.84
CA MET A 284 -32.14 -16.39 -12.68
C MET A 284 -33.58 -16.91 -12.50
N GLY A 285 -34.10 -16.97 -11.28
CA GLY A 285 -35.49 -17.35 -11.03
C GLY A 285 -36.50 -16.41 -11.68
N PHE A 286 -36.20 -15.11 -11.74
CA PHE A 286 -37.05 -14.13 -12.45
C PHE A 286 -37.13 -14.40 -13.94
N PHE A 287 -36.05 -14.89 -14.57
CA PHE A 287 -35.96 -15.20 -15.99
C PHE A 287 -36.20 -16.70 -16.32
N GLU A 288 -36.76 -17.49 -15.38
CA GLU A 288 -36.95 -18.92 -15.56
C GLU A 288 -37.79 -19.25 -16.80
N ALA A 289 -38.85 -18.47 -17.05
CA ALA A 289 -39.73 -18.66 -18.22
C ALA A 289 -39.02 -18.40 -19.55
N GLU A 290 -38.11 -17.42 -19.60
CA GLU A 290 -37.29 -17.12 -20.75
C GLU A 290 -36.24 -18.19 -21.00
N ILE A 291 -35.61 -18.67 -19.94
CA ILE A 291 -34.65 -19.82 -19.98
C ILE A 291 -35.32 -21.07 -20.51
N ALA A 292 -36.54 -21.40 -20.02
CA ALA A 292 -37.29 -22.55 -20.47
C ALA A 292 -37.67 -22.50 -21.97
N LYS A 293 -37.91 -21.29 -22.51
CA LYS A 293 -38.23 -21.13 -23.96
C LYS A 293 -37.00 -21.31 -24.85
N ALA A 294 -35.81 -21.01 -24.34
CA ALA A 294 -34.56 -21.09 -25.11
C ALA A 294 -33.38 -21.56 -24.21
N VAL A 295 -33.38 -22.86 -23.89
CA VAL A 295 -32.33 -23.47 -23.02
C VAL A 295 -30.91 -23.21 -23.56
N VAL A 296 -30.76 -23.04 -24.87
CA VAL A 296 -29.45 -22.69 -25.49
C VAL A 296 -28.84 -21.41 -24.94
N LEU A 297 -29.65 -20.48 -24.46
CA LEU A 297 -29.14 -19.24 -23.83
C LEU A 297 -28.37 -19.54 -22.55
N ALA A 298 -28.77 -20.52 -21.77
CA ALA A 298 -28.08 -20.89 -20.53
C ALA A 298 -26.63 -21.37 -20.77
N LEU A 299 -26.34 -21.92 -21.96
CA LEU A 299 -24.98 -22.37 -22.30
C LEU A 299 -23.99 -21.22 -22.43
N PHE A 300 -24.47 -19.99 -22.68
CA PHE A 300 -23.62 -18.80 -22.86
C PHE A 300 -23.53 -17.93 -21.62
N LEU A 301 -24.28 -18.21 -20.55
CA LEU A 301 -24.23 -17.47 -19.28
C LEU A 301 -22.80 -17.33 -18.74
N PRO A 302 -22.05 -18.43 -18.56
CA PRO A 302 -20.69 -18.31 -18.03
C PRO A 302 -19.77 -17.42 -18.90
N LEU A 303 -19.92 -17.52 -20.23
CA LEU A 303 -19.12 -16.72 -21.17
C LEU A 303 -19.41 -15.22 -21.02
N ILE A 304 -20.69 -14.85 -20.96
CA ILE A 304 -21.12 -13.44 -20.95
C ILE A 304 -20.80 -12.78 -19.62
N ILE A 305 -21.16 -13.43 -18.53
CA ILE A 305 -20.96 -12.95 -17.17
C ILE A 305 -19.45 -12.81 -16.87
N SER A 306 -18.68 -13.85 -17.14
CA SER A 306 -17.21 -13.82 -16.96
C SER A 306 -16.54 -12.74 -17.78
N SER A 307 -17.00 -12.48 -19.03
CA SER A 307 -16.43 -11.43 -19.87
C SER A 307 -16.64 -10.05 -19.28
N GLY A 308 -17.81 -9.78 -18.72
CA GLY A 308 -18.11 -8.51 -18.05
C GLY A 308 -17.35 -8.35 -16.74
N GLY A 309 -17.31 -9.40 -15.90
CA GLY A 309 -16.57 -9.41 -14.64
C GLY A 309 -15.07 -9.19 -14.86
N ASN A 310 -14.47 -9.88 -15.83
CA ASN A 310 -13.06 -9.70 -16.19
C ASN A 310 -12.76 -8.27 -16.66
N SER A 311 -13.60 -7.72 -17.52
CA SER A 311 -13.42 -6.34 -18.01
C SER A 311 -13.60 -5.30 -16.90
N GLY A 312 -14.57 -5.51 -16.02
CA GLY A 312 -14.79 -4.67 -14.85
C GLY A 312 -13.60 -4.70 -13.89
N SER A 313 -13.09 -5.89 -13.57
CA SER A 313 -11.93 -6.07 -12.70
C SER A 313 -10.67 -5.40 -13.26
N GLN A 314 -10.44 -5.48 -14.58
CA GLN A 314 -9.34 -4.78 -15.25
C GLN A 314 -9.50 -3.26 -15.14
N ALA A 315 -10.68 -2.71 -15.40
CA ALA A 315 -10.94 -1.29 -15.25
C ALA A 315 -10.74 -0.82 -13.81
N THR A 316 -11.22 -1.56 -12.84
CA THR A 316 -11.05 -1.28 -11.39
C THR A 316 -9.58 -1.20 -11.02
N SER A 317 -8.78 -2.21 -11.37
CA SER A 317 -7.35 -2.25 -11.05
C SER A 317 -6.59 -1.08 -11.66
N LEU A 318 -6.88 -0.73 -12.93
CA LEU A 318 -6.28 0.42 -13.61
C LEU A 318 -6.62 1.75 -12.91
N ILE A 319 -7.86 1.92 -12.47
CA ILE A 319 -8.29 3.17 -11.82
C ILE A 319 -7.75 3.27 -10.40
N ILE A 320 -7.72 2.18 -9.64
CA ILE A 320 -7.10 2.15 -8.30
C ILE A 320 -5.63 2.56 -8.42
N GLN A 321 -4.89 1.95 -9.33
CA GLN A 321 -3.48 2.29 -9.58
C GLN A 321 -3.31 3.77 -9.98
N ALA A 322 -4.11 4.26 -10.92
CA ALA A 322 -4.05 5.66 -11.37
C ALA A 322 -4.39 6.66 -10.25
N MET A 323 -5.31 6.29 -9.34
CA MET A 323 -5.62 7.08 -8.15
C MET A 323 -4.49 7.06 -7.12
N ALA A 324 -3.85 5.92 -6.91
CA ALA A 324 -2.71 5.77 -6.00
C ALA A 324 -1.50 6.61 -6.46
N LEU A 325 -1.23 6.61 -7.78
CA LEU A 325 -0.16 7.44 -8.39
C LEU A 325 -0.51 8.93 -8.48
N GLY A 326 -1.78 9.31 -8.25
CA GLY A 326 -2.25 10.70 -8.36
C GLY A 326 -2.53 11.16 -9.79
N ASP A 327 -2.46 10.25 -10.78
CA ASP A 327 -2.77 10.53 -12.20
C ASP A 327 -4.24 10.83 -12.41
N VAL A 328 -5.13 10.23 -11.59
CA VAL A 328 -6.57 10.40 -11.61
C VAL A 328 -7.05 10.94 -10.26
N ARG A 329 -7.80 12.03 -10.30
CA ARG A 329 -8.40 12.68 -9.11
C ARG A 329 -9.93 12.58 -9.16
N LEU A 330 -10.59 12.79 -8.02
CA LEU A 330 -12.07 12.73 -7.94
C LEU A 330 -12.78 13.62 -8.98
N ARG A 331 -12.21 14.75 -9.34
CA ARG A 331 -12.78 15.67 -10.36
C ARG A 331 -12.77 15.09 -11.79
N ASP A 332 -11.96 14.05 -12.05
CA ASP A 332 -11.76 13.50 -13.40
C ASP A 332 -12.78 12.39 -13.74
N TRP A 333 -13.74 12.10 -12.85
CA TRP A 333 -14.73 11.03 -12.98
C TRP A 333 -15.43 10.99 -14.34
N PHE A 334 -15.84 12.16 -14.86
CA PHE A 334 -16.54 12.22 -16.16
C PHE A 334 -15.62 11.88 -17.34
N ARG A 335 -14.36 12.30 -17.27
CA ARG A 335 -13.35 11.94 -18.28
C ARG A 335 -13.10 10.43 -18.28
N VAL A 336 -13.05 9.82 -17.10
CA VAL A 336 -12.88 8.37 -16.94
C VAL A 336 -14.09 7.62 -17.47
N ILE A 337 -15.33 7.99 -17.10
CA ILE A 337 -16.55 7.37 -17.65
C ILE A 337 -16.54 7.38 -19.17
N ARG A 338 -16.26 8.54 -19.79
CA ARG A 338 -16.25 8.64 -21.26
C ARG A 338 -15.21 7.72 -21.89
N ARG A 339 -14.02 7.63 -21.28
CA ARG A 339 -12.94 6.78 -21.75
C ARG A 339 -13.30 5.30 -21.61
N GLU A 340 -13.79 4.92 -20.46
CA GLU A 340 -14.18 3.54 -20.16
C GLU A 340 -15.40 3.08 -20.95
N LEU A 341 -16.35 3.95 -21.24
CA LEU A 341 -17.46 3.64 -22.12
C LEU A 341 -16.97 3.30 -23.55
N ILE A 342 -16.06 4.10 -24.09
CA ILE A 342 -15.48 3.85 -25.43
C ILE A 342 -14.68 2.54 -25.43
N SER A 343 -13.85 2.34 -24.43
CA SER A 343 -13.06 1.11 -24.27
C SER A 343 -13.96 -0.11 -24.11
N GLY A 344 -14.97 -0.03 -23.25
CA GLY A 344 -15.92 -1.12 -22.99
C GLY A 344 -16.74 -1.49 -24.22
N LEU A 345 -17.20 -0.51 -24.99
CA LEU A 345 -17.88 -0.77 -26.26
C LEU A 345 -16.96 -1.45 -27.28
N ALA A 346 -15.72 -0.97 -27.43
CA ALA A 346 -14.74 -1.57 -28.32
C ALA A 346 -14.39 -3.01 -27.94
N LEU A 347 -14.12 -3.25 -26.63
CA LEU A 347 -13.86 -4.59 -26.11
C LEU A 347 -15.08 -5.50 -26.27
N GLY A 348 -16.28 -4.99 -26.00
CA GLY A 348 -17.52 -5.72 -26.18
C GLY A 348 -17.76 -6.13 -27.64
N ILE A 349 -17.44 -5.26 -28.60
CA ILE A 349 -17.51 -5.58 -30.03
C ILE A 349 -16.52 -6.67 -30.39
N ILE A 350 -15.28 -6.60 -29.89
CA ILE A 350 -14.26 -7.59 -30.17
C ILE A 350 -14.68 -8.96 -29.60
N LEU A 351 -15.08 -9.02 -28.34
CA LEU A 351 -15.51 -10.27 -27.69
C LEU A 351 -16.81 -10.80 -28.30
N GLY A 352 -17.74 -9.90 -28.65
CA GLY A 352 -18.96 -10.22 -29.35
C GLY A 352 -18.71 -10.87 -30.71
N ALA A 353 -17.77 -10.30 -31.49
CA ALA A 353 -17.37 -10.85 -32.81
C ALA A 353 -16.74 -12.25 -32.65
N ILE A 354 -15.91 -12.47 -31.63
CA ILE A 354 -15.34 -13.78 -31.33
C ILE A 354 -16.45 -14.79 -30.94
N GLY A 355 -17.38 -14.38 -30.07
CA GLY A 355 -18.53 -15.20 -29.68
C GLY A 355 -19.43 -15.56 -30.82
N MET A 356 -19.76 -14.58 -31.69
CA MET A 356 -20.52 -14.79 -32.91
C MET A 356 -19.84 -15.76 -33.88
N THR A 357 -18.54 -15.57 -34.12
CA THR A 357 -17.73 -16.46 -34.95
C THR A 357 -17.76 -17.89 -34.43
N ARG A 358 -17.59 -18.08 -33.13
CA ARG A 358 -17.68 -19.40 -32.47
C ARG A 358 -19.04 -20.06 -32.75
N ILE A 359 -20.14 -19.33 -32.64
CA ILE A 359 -21.48 -19.88 -32.86
C ILE A 359 -21.64 -20.37 -34.32
N PHE A 360 -21.23 -19.57 -35.32
CA PHE A 360 -21.30 -19.99 -36.71
C PHE A 360 -20.39 -21.17 -37.05
N VAL A 361 -19.17 -21.19 -36.49
CA VAL A 361 -18.22 -22.31 -36.68
C VAL A 361 -18.77 -23.61 -36.09
N TRP A 362 -19.30 -23.56 -34.85
CA TRP A 362 -19.92 -24.71 -34.20
C TRP A 362 -21.14 -25.23 -34.92
N GLN A 363 -21.98 -24.30 -35.39
CA GLN A 363 -23.13 -24.69 -36.23
C GLN A 363 -22.72 -25.39 -37.52
N LYS A 364 -21.66 -24.92 -38.20
CA LYS A 364 -21.18 -25.53 -39.43
C LYS A 364 -20.55 -26.91 -39.20
N ILE A 365 -19.88 -27.11 -38.07
CA ILE A 365 -19.18 -28.39 -37.78
C ILE A 365 -20.12 -29.40 -37.17
N PHE A 366 -20.97 -29.00 -36.23
CA PHE A 366 -21.73 -29.90 -35.36
C PHE A 366 -23.26 -29.82 -35.58
N GLY A 367 -23.77 -28.80 -36.28
CA GLY A 367 -25.22 -28.58 -36.48
C GLY A 367 -26.00 -28.27 -35.19
N THR A 368 -25.34 -27.76 -34.16
CA THR A 368 -25.84 -27.73 -32.76
C THR A 368 -27.00 -26.78 -32.53
N TYR A 369 -27.05 -25.64 -33.23
CA TYR A 369 -27.98 -24.52 -32.93
C TYR A 369 -29.15 -24.40 -33.90
N GLY A 370 -29.17 -25.13 -35.00
CA GLY A 370 -30.29 -25.20 -35.97
C GLY A 370 -30.57 -23.87 -36.68
N VAL A 371 -31.86 -23.67 -37.04
CA VAL A 371 -32.31 -22.50 -37.85
C VAL A 371 -32.18 -21.17 -37.09
N GLN A 372 -32.17 -21.20 -35.77
CA GLN A 372 -32.10 -19.98 -34.93
C GLN A 372 -30.65 -19.43 -34.74
N THR A 373 -29.66 -20.07 -35.38
CA THR A 373 -28.24 -19.66 -35.25
C THR A 373 -27.98 -18.16 -35.48
N PRO A 374 -28.52 -17.49 -36.50
CA PRO A 374 -28.26 -16.05 -36.71
C PRO A 374 -28.80 -15.15 -35.59
N ILE A 375 -29.99 -15.48 -35.11
CA ILE A 375 -30.65 -14.72 -34.03
C ILE A 375 -29.91 -14.94 -32.71
N LEU A 376 -29.50 -16.17 -32.40
CA LEU A 376 -28.68 -16.51 -31.26
C LEU A 376 -27.33 -15.75 -31.32
N ALA A 377 -26.64 -15.79 -32.47
CA ALA A 377 -25.35 -15.14 -32.64
C ALA A 377 -25.47 -13.60 -32.46
N LEU A 378 -26.52 -12.98 -32.94
CA LEU A 378 -26.79 -11.55 -32.73
C LEU A 378 -27.07 -11.23 -31.26
N THR A 379 -27.89 -12.06 -30.63
CA THR A 379 -28.20 -11.92 -29.18
C THR A 379 -26.92 -11.97 -28.33
N ILE A 380 -26.03 -12.95 -28.53
CA ILE A 380 -24.78 -13.08 -27.83
C ILE A 380 -23.85 -11.89 -28.13
N PHE A 381 -23.78 -11.46 -29.41
CA PHE A 381 -22.97 -10.30 -29.83
C PHE A 381 -23.38 -9.03 -29.08
N LEU A 382 -24.66 -8.68 -29.10
CA LEU A 382 -25.15 -7.48 -28.43
C LEU A 382 -25.08 -7.56 -26.90
N SER A 383 -25.31 -8.76 -26.34
CA SER A 383 -25.20 -8.98 -24.91
C SER A 383 -23.78 -8.78 -24.40
N LEU A 384 -22.77 -9.29 -25.13
CA LEU A 384 -21.36 -9.06 -24.78
C LEU A 384 -21.01 -7.57 -24.83
N ILE A 385 -21.50 -6.82 -25.82
CA ILE A 385 -21.31 -5.36 -25.88
C ILE A 385 -21.90 -4.69 -24.62
N GLY A 386 -23.14 -5.01 -24.29
CA GLY A 386 -23.83 -4.41 -23.15
C GLY A 386 -23.18 -4.76 -21.79
N VAL A 387 -22.88 -6.04 -21.58
CA VAL A 387 -22.34 -6.52 -20.30
C VAL A 387 -20.90 -6.06 -20.10
N VAL A 388 -20.06 -6.08 -21.14
CA VAL A 388 -18.68 -5.61 -21.06
C VAL A 388 -18.63 -4.09 -20.85
N ALA A 389 -19.44 -3.31 -21.59
CA ALA A 389 -19.51 -1.86 -21.40
C ALA A 389 -20.02 -1.50 -19.99
N PHE A 390 -21.01 -2.22 -19.47
CA PHE A 390 -21.45 -2.04 -18.08
C PHE A 390 -20.34 -2.40 -17.10
N GLY A 391 -19.67 -3.53 -17.28
CA GLY A 391 -18.59 -4.00 -16.39
C GLY A 391 -17.46 -2.97 -16.30
N THR A 392 -16.98 -2.41 -17.42
CA THR A 392 -15.93 -1.38 -17.43
C THR A 392 -16.36 -0.12 -16.71
N ILE A 393 -17.59 0.35 -16.93
CA ILE A 393 -18.12 1.54 -16.25
C ILE A 393 -18.26 1.29 -14.75
N ALA A 394 -18.89 0.19 -14.36
CA ALA A 394 -19.10 -0.15 -12.95
C ALA A 394 -17.76 -0.31 -12.22
N GLY A 395 -16.82 -1.07 -12.81
CA GLY A 395 -15.50 -1.28 -12.27
C GLY A 395 -14.70 0.00 -12.12
N SER A 396 -14.74 0.89 -13.12
CA SER A 396 -14.02 2.16 -13.05
C SER A 396 -14.63 3.17 -12.09
N MET A 397 -15.94 3.16 -11.88
CA MET A 397 -16.62 4.15 -11.03
C MET A 397 -16.67 3.77 -9.56
N LEU A 398 -16.60 2.50 -9.24
CA LEU A 398 -16.65 2.03 -7.87
C LEU A 398 -15.52 2.63 -6.98
N PRO A 399 -14.24 2.69 -7.40
CA PRO A 399 -13.19 3.36 -6.66
C PRO A 399 -13.47 4.85 -6.38
N PHE A 400 -14.10 5.57 -7.33
CA PHE A 400 -14.51 6.97 -7.14
C PHE A 400 -15.58 7.10 -6.06
N ILE A 401 -16.56 6.20 -6.06
CA ILE A 401 -17.64 6.19 -5.07
C ILE A 401 -17.06 5.95 -3.68
N LEU A 402 -16.22 4.92 -3.51
CA LEU A 402 -15.60 4.60 -2.22
C LEU A 402 -14.75 5.75 -1.70
N ARG A 403 -13.90 6.33 -2.54
CA ARG A 403 -13.07 7.48 -2.16
C ARG A 403 -13.91 8.70 -1.78
N ARG A 404 -15.04 8.93 -2.45
CA ARG A 404 -15.95 10.03 -2.09
C ARG A 404 -16.64 9.79 -0.75
N CYS A 405 -16.86 8.53 -0.36
CA CYS A 405 -17.39 8.13 0.93
C CYS A 405 -16.32 8.10 2.04
N GLY A 406 -15.06 8.46 1.76
CA GLY A 406 -13.96 8.39 2.72
C GLY A 406 -13.40 6.98 2.93
N LEU A 407 -13.77 6.01 2.07
CA LEU A 407 -13.30 4.64 2.13
C LEU A 407 -12.08 4.42 1.21
N ASN A 408 -11.28 3.40 1.50
CA ASN A 408 -10.16 3.05 0.65
C ASN A 408 -10.64 2.59 -0.73
N PRO A 409 -10.22 3.23 -1.85
CA PRO A 409 -10.56 2.81 -3.21
C PRO A 409 -10.17 1.36 -3.53
N ALA A 410 -9.09 0.84 -2.92
CA ALA A 410 -8.62 -0.53 -3.11
C ALA A 410 -9.65 -1.59 -2.61
N SER A 411 -10.55 -1.20 -1.69
CA SER A 411 -11.67 -2.04 -1.26
C SER A 411 -12.69 -2.32 -2.37
N ALA A 412 -12.64 -1.57 -3.51
CA ALA A 412 -13.34 -1.91 -4.74
C ALA A 412 -12.70 -3.16 -5.38
N SER A 413 -12.70 -4.26 -4.65
CA SER A 413 -11.98 -5.45 -5.05
C SER A 413 -12.48 -6.07 -6.36
N ALA A 414 -11.57 -6.73 -7.08
CA ALA A 414 -11.92 -7.42 -8.32
C ALA A 414 -13.06 -8.45 -8.12
N PRO A 415 -13.08 -9.26 -7.05
CA PRO A 415 -14.22 -10.16 -6.76
C PRO A 415 -15.54 -9.42 -6.52
N PHE A 416 -15.52 -8.25 -5.87
CA PHE A 416 -16.75 -7.47 -5.64
C PHE A 416 -17.35 -6.95 -6.96
N VAL A 417 -16.50 -6.45 -7.85
CA VAL A 417 -16.93 -6.01 -9.18
C VAL A 417 -17.46 -7.18 -9.99
N ALA A 418 -16.82 -8.35 -9.92
CA ALA A 418 -17.30 -9.55 -10.59
C ALA A 418 -18.71 -9.92 -10.10
N THR A 419 -18.94 -10.01 -8.78
CA THR A 419 -20.26 -10.30 -8.19
C THR A 419 -21.32 -9.27 -8.62
N LEU A 420 -20.98 -7.99 -8.67
CA LEU A 420 -21.90 -6.95 -9.16
C LEU A 420 -22.26 -7.16 -10.63
N VAL A 421 -21.29 -7.53 -11.46
CA VAL A 421 -21.50 -7.79 -12.88
C VAL A 421 -22.23 -9.10 -13.11
N ASP A 422 -22.08 -10.12 -12.27
CA ASP A 422 -22.78 -11.40 -12.36
C ASP A 422 -24.30 -11.17 -12.30
N VAL A 423 -24.77 -10.40 -11.32
CA VAL A 423 -26.20 -10.08 -11.18
C VAL A 423 -26.68 -9.18 -12.32
N THR A 424 -26.00 -8.05 -12.55
CA THR A 424 -26.45 -7.04 -13.53
C THR A 424 -26.23 -7.50 -14.98
N GLY A 425 -25.15 -8.23 -15.24
CA GLY A 425 -24.87 -8.83 -16.54
C GLY A 425 -25.91 -9.86 -16.95
N LEU A 426 -26.40 -10.66 -16.00
CA LEU A 426 -27.50 -11.59 -16.22
C LEU A 426 -28.79 -10.84 -16.62
N VAL A 427 -29.11 -9.77 -15.90
CA VAL A 427 -30.30 -8.92 -16.24
C VAL A 427 -30.14 -8.30 -17.63
N ILE A 428 -28.98 -7.76 -17.97
CA ILE A 428 -28.71 -7.18 -19.31
C ILE A 428 -28.86 -8.26 -20.37
N TYR A 429 -28.27 -9.43 -20.16
CA TYR A 429 -28.29 -10.54 -21.10
C TYR A 429 -29.71 -11.01 -21.42
N PHE A 430 -30.51 -11.36 -20.40
CA PHE A 430 -31.86 -11.84 -20.63
C PHE A 430 -32.80 -10.74 -21.10
N SER A 431 -32.58 -9.48 -20.75
CA SER A 431 -33.33 -8.35 -21.32
C SER A 431 -33.12 -8.26 -22.83
N ILE A 432 -31.87 -8.36 -23.30
CA ILE A 432 -31.54 -8.35 -24.71
C ILE A 432 -32.11 -9.62 -25.39
N ALA A 433 -31.96 -10.77 -24.82
CA ALA A 433 -32.48 -12.03 -25.33
C ALA A 433 -34.00 -12.04 -25.44
N SER A 434 -34.71 -11.47 -24.46
CA SER A 434 -36.16 -11.32 -24.44
C SER A 434 -36.63 -10.45 -25.63
N VAL A 435 -35.91 -9.37 -25.94
CA VAL A 435 -36.29 -8.46 -27.06
C VAL A 435 -35.99 -9.06 -28.44
N ILE A 436 -34.87 -9.79 -28.58
CA ILE A 436 -34.38 -10.24 -29.89
C ILE A 436 -34.87 -11.65 -30.24
N MET A 437 -34.86 -12.58 -29.30
CA MET A 437 -35.07 -13.99 -29.56
C MET A 437 -36.41 -14.51 -29.06
N LEU A 438 -36.96 -13.89 -28.00
CA LEU A 438 -38.16 -14.40 -27.33
C LEU A 438 -39.43 -13.62 -27.60
N ARG A 439 -39.37 -12.50 -28.34
CA ARG A 439 -40.56 -11.83 -28.85
C ARG A 439 -41.15 -12.69 -29.98
N PRO A 440 -42.48 -12.92 -29.96
CA PRO A 440 -43.17 -13.67 -31.01
C PRO A 440 -43.07 -13.01 -32.37
#